data_42f41bd5c87c66472831aa3b4d5c2d6e
#
_entry.id   42f41bd5c87c66472831aa3b4d5c2d6e
#
_cell.length_a   1.000
_cell.length_b   1.000
_cell.length_c   1.000
_cell.angle_alpha   90.00
_cell.angle_beta   90.00
_cell.angle_gamma   90.00
#
_symmetry.space_group_name_H-M   'P 1'
#
loop_
_entity.id
_entity.type
_entity.pdbx_description
1 polymer ?
#
loop_
_entity_poly.entity_id
_entity_poly.type
_entity_poly.pdbx_seq_one_letter_code
_entity_poly.pdbx_strand_id
1 'polypeptide(L)'
;MKGYFNKPAETAEAIDKDRWFHTGDIGRFYKGNLQITDRLKNMIVNAYGKNVYPTPVENIYLKSPKIDQLFLIGDKREFITAIIIPNRETLQETFNLKESFFQEGDDFIRNPEIIEWVEKDIKKISNELAKFERIKNFKIKRNPFSIDEGEITPTMKVKRRVVEKKYAE
;
A
#
# COMPACT_ATOMS: atom_id res chain seq x y z
N MET A 1 16.59 -23.07 9.51
CA MET A 1 16.26 -24.08 8.48
C MET A 1 17.54 -24.63 7.86
N LYS A 2 17.50 -25.80 7.20
CA LYS A 2 18.69 -26.34 6.52
C LYS A 2 18.95 -25.66 5.17
N GLY A 3 17.91 -25.20 4.51
CA GLY A 3 17.94 -24.53 3.20
C GLY A 3 16.65 -24.74 2.42
N TYR A 4 16.58 -24.17 1.23
CA TYR A 4 15.49 -24.39 0.29
C TYR A 4 15.72 -25.70 -0.50
N PHE A 5 14.68 -26.49 -0.66
CA PHE A 5 14.76 -27.79 -1.34
C PHE A 5 15.19 -27.60 -2.82
N ASN A 6 16.27 -28.31 -3.22
CA ASN A 6 16.88 -28.24 -4.56
C ASN A 6 17.24 -26.81 -5.04
N LYS A 7 17.53 -25.87 -4.11
CA LYS A 7 17.84 -24.48 -4.42
C LYS A 7 19.06 -24.00 -3.63
N PRO A 8 20.28 -24.47 -3.98
CA PRO A 8 21.49 -24.13 -3.25
C PRO A 8 21.89 -22.65 -3.39
N ALA A 9 21.66 -22.03 -4.56
CA ALA A 9 21.99 -20.63 -4.78
C ALA A 9 21.09 -19.70 -3.92
N GLU A 10 19.78 -19.91 -3.95
CA GLU A 10 18.84 -19.15 -3.13
C GLU A 10 19.03 -19.41 -1.62
N THR A 11 19.52 -20.62 -1.27
CA THR A 11 19.88 -20.93 0.11
C THR A 11 21.10 -20.12 0.56
N ALA A 12 22.14 -20.04 -0.27
CA ALA A 12 23.35 -19.26 0.03
C ALA A 12 23.10 -17.75 0.09
N GLU A 13 22.11 -17.26 -0.67
CA GLU A 13 21.64 -15.87 -0.59
C GLU A 13 20.88 -15.59 0.72
N ALA A 14 20.06 -16.54 1.17
CA ALA A 14 19.21 -16.37 2.34
C ALA A 14 19.90 -16.71 3.66
N ILE A 15 20.92 -17.55 3.67
CA ILE A 15 21.68 -17.97 4.86
C ILE A 15 23.14 -17.63 4.61
N ASP A 16 23.69 -16.71 5.41
CA ASP A 16 25.08 -16.30 5.29
C ASP A 16 26.08 -17.35 5.84
N LYS A 17 27.38 -17.03 5.72
CA LYS A 17 28.48 -17.90 6.17
C LYS A 17 28.46 -18.16 7.67
N ASP A 18 27.92 -17.21 8.44
CA ASP A 18 27.78 -17.29 9.90
C ASP A 18 26.48 -17.97 10.33
N ARG A 19 25.73 -18.54 9.36
CA ARG A 19 24.43 -19.22 9.54
C ARG A 19 23.28 -18.32 10.00
N TRP A 20 23.39 -17.00 9.78
CA TRP A 20 22.26 -16.12 9.96
C TRP A 20 21.30 -16.19 8.79
N PHE A 21 20.01 -16.28 9.11
CA PHE A 21 18.95 -16.27 8.10
C PHE A 21 18.45 -14.86 7.88
N HIS A 22 18.65 -14.33 6.68
CA HIS A 22 18.15 -13.02 6.25
C HIS A 22 16.68 -13.14 5.88
N THR A 23 15.79 -12.80 6.80
CA THR A 23 14.32 -12.91 6.60
C THR A 23 13.79 -11.95 5.54
N GLY A 24 14.49 -10.85 5.31
CA GLY A 24 14.03 -9.74 4.48
C GLY A 24 12.90 -8.93 5.14
N ASP A 25 12.70 -9.12 6.44
CA ASP A 25 11.75 -8.36 7.22
C ASP A 25 12.45 -7.19 7.92
N ILE A 26 11.72 -6.09 8.09
CA ILE A 26 12.16 -4.91 8.84
C ILE A 26 11.43 -4.91 10.18
N GLY A 27 12.19 -4.73 11.25
CA GLY A 27 11.64 -4.71 12.60
C GLY A 27 12.22 -3.59 13.44
N ARG A 28 11.54 -3.30 14.54
CA ARG A 28 12.00 -2.40 15.60
C ARG A 28 11.76 -3.02 16.96
N PHE A 29 12.56 -2.62 17.93
CA PHE A 29 12.25 -2.91 19.33
C PHE A 29 11.26 -1.87 19.88
N TYR A 30 10.14 -2.35 20.43
CA TYR A 30 9.16 -1.51 21.09
C TYR A 30 8.79 -2.14 22.44
N LYS A 31 9.01 -1.40 23.52
CA LYS A 31 8.78 -1.87 24.91
C LYS A 31 9.41 -3.24 25.19
N GLY A 32 10.64 -3.46 24.71
CA GLY A 32 11.40 -4.71 24.90
C GLY A 32 11.02 -5.86 23.96
N ASN A 33 9.99 -5.71 23.13
CA ASN A 33 9.56 -6.72 22.17
C ASN A 33 10.00 -6.37 20.75
N LEU A 34 10.36 -7.39 19.95
CA LEU A 34 10.61 -7.23 18.52
C LEU A 34 9.26 -7.11 17.79
N GLN A 35 9.06 -6.00 17.10
CA GLN A 35 7.90 -5.75 16.25
C GLN A 35 8.34 -5.72 14.79
N ILE A 36 7.82 -6.63 13.97
CA ILE A 36 8.01 -6.58 12.52
C ILE A 36 7.10 -5.49 11.96
N THR A 37 7.69 -4.55 11.23
CA THR A 37 6.96 -3.38 10.71
C THR A 37 6.70 -3.45 9.23
N ASP A 38 7.61 -4.03 8.43
CA ASP A 38 7.45 -4.16 6.98
C ASP A 38 8.41 -5.22 6.40
N ARG A 39 8.38 -5.38 5.09
CA ARG A 39 9.33 -6.13 4.30
C ARG A 39 10.34 -5.22 3.62
N LEU A 40 11.62 -5.60 3.61
CA LEU A 40 12.68 -4.83 2.93
C LEU A 40 12.36 -4.58 1.45
N LYS A 41 11.76 -5.57 0.77
CA LYS A 41 11.35 -5.49 -0.65
C LYS A 41 10.20 -4.52 -0.92
N ASN A 42 9.46 -4.12 0.12
CA ASN A 42 8.33 -3.20 0.01
C ASN A 42 8.74 -1.75 0.32
N MET A 43 9.91 -1.54 0.90
CA MET A 43 10.41 -0.21 1.24
C MET A 43 10.49 0.67 0.00
N ILE A 44 9.90 1.84 0.08
CA ILE A 44 9.95 2.88 -0.93
C ILE A 44 11.15 3.78 -0.61
N VAL A 45 12.04 3.97 -1.58
CA VAL A 45 13.12 4.95 -1.48
C VAL A 45 12.80 6.10 -2.42
N ASN A 46 12.41 7.25 -1.86
CA ASN A 46 12.06 8.40 -2.69
C ASN A 46 13.30 9.01 -3.38
N ALA A 47 13.09 9.96 -4.31
CA ALA A 47 14.16 10.60 -5.07
C ALA A 47 15.19 11.35 -4.18
N TYR A 48 14.84 11.68 -2.94
CA TYR A 48 15.72 12.33 -1.96
C TYR A 48 16.42 11.33 -1.03
N GLY A 49 16.35 10.03 -1.32
CA GLY A 49 16.99 8.97 -0.50
C GLY A 49 16.30 8.71 0.84
N LYS A 50 15.07 9.18 1.05
CA LYS A 50 14.30 8.89 2.26
C LYS A 50 13.58 7.57 2.15
N ASN A 51 13.72 6.74 3.18
CA ASN A 51 13.04 5.47 3.30
C ASN A 51 11.62 5.67 3.84
N VAL A 52 10.63 5.20 3.10
CA VAL A 52 9.23 5.15 3.52
C VAL A 52 8.83 3.69 3.64
N TYR A 53 8.26 3.33 4.75
CA TYR A 53 7.74 1.99 5.01
C TYR A 53 6.23 1.98 4.75
N PRO A 54 5.77 1.38 3.63
CA PRO A 54 4.38 1.53 3.20
C PRO A 54 3.37 1.03 4.22
N THR A 55 3.58 -0.16 4.78
CA THR A 55 2.59 -0.80 5.67
C THR A 55 2.23 0.05 6.89
N PRO A 56 3.17 0.63 7.68
CA PRO A 56 2.82 1.54 8.75
C PRO A 56 2.06 2.78 8.29
N VAL A 57 2.47 3.37 7.16
CA VAL A 57 1.84 4.59 6.63
C VAL A 57 0.43 4.28 6.11
N GLU A 58 0.26 3.21 5.34
CA GLU A 58 -1.04 2.74 4.86
C GLU A 58 -2.01 2.49 6.03
N ASN A 59 -1.55 1.82 7.10
CA ASN A 59 -2.36 1.55 8.28
C ASN A 59 -2.83 2.83 9.00
N ILE A 60 -2.06 3.92 8.93
CA ILE A 60 -2.49 5.21 9.50
C ILE A 60 -3.64 5.80 8.69
N TYR A 61 -3.56 5.77 7.35
CA TYR A 61 -4.65 6.25 6.49
C TYR A 61 -5.91 5.36 6.53
N LEU A 62 -5.73 4.04 6.71
CA LEU A 62 -6.85 3.08 6.87
C LEU A 62 -7.65 3.25 8.17
N LYS A 63 -7.26 4.16 9.07
CA LYS A 63 -8.11 4.59 10.20
C LYS A 63 -9.34 5.39 9.73
N SER A 64 -9.33 5.93 8.51
CA SER A 64 -10.49 6.62 7.95
C SER A 64 -11.59 5.62 7.60
N PRO A 65 -12.83 5.80 8.08
CA PRO A 65 -13.96 4.93 7.70
C PRO A 65 -14.34 5.06 6.22
N LYS A 66 -13.81 6.06 5.53
CA LYS A 66 -14.06 6.28 4.09
C LYS A 66 -13.18 5.43 3.19
N ILE A 67 -12.11 4.83 3.72
CA ILE A 67 -11.08 4.12 2.94
C ILE A 67 -11.12 2.64 3.31
N ASP A 68 -11.34 1.80 2.31
CA ASP A 68 -11.30 0.34 2.47
C ASP A 68 -9.90 -0.21 2.19
N GLN A 69 -9.27 0.24 1.08
CA GLN A 69 -7.92 -0.17 0.72
C GLN A 69 -7.11 1.05 0.29
N LEU A 70 -5.81 1.01 0.57
CA LEU A 70 -4.88 2.05 0.17
C LEU A 70 -3.55 1.43 -0.22
N PHE A 71 -2.99 1.89 -1.33
CA PHE A 71 -1.71 1.44 -1.84
C PHE A 71 -0.81 2.64 -2.15
N LEU A 72 0.35 2.69 -1.51
CA LEU A 72 1.34 3.75 -1.73
C LEU A 72 2.26 3.43 -2.90
N ILE A 73 2.51 4.45 -3.72
CA ILE A 73 3.46 4.45 -4.83
C ILE A 73 4.41 5.64 -4.65
N GLY A 74 5.72 5.43 -4.77
CA GLY A 74 6.67 6.53 -4.56
C GLY A 74 8.13 6.16 -4.78
N ASP A 75 8.43 4.92 -5.17
CA ASP A 75 9.83 4.53 -5.40
C ASP A 75 10.47 5.39 -6.48
N LYS A 76 11.64 5.99 -6.16
CA LYS A 76 12.39 6.94 -7.00
C LYS A 76 11.60 8.20 -7.40
N ARG A 77 10.43 8.49 -6.77
CA ARG A 77 9.63 9.69 -7.02
C ARG A 77 9.90 10.77 -6.00
N GLU A 78 9.65 12.02 -6.34
CA GLU A 78 9.83 13.16 -5.43
C GLU A 78 8.85 13.16 -4.26
N PHE A 79 7.67 12.56 -4.47
CA PHE A 79 6.61 12.50 -3.47
C PHE A 79 5.84 11.18 -3.54
N ILE A 80 5.17 10.88 -2.44
CA ILE A 80 4.31 9.71 -2.31
C ILE A 80 2.96 10.01 -2.94
N THR A 81 2.51 9.08 -3.79
CA THR A 81 1.16 9.04 -4.36
C THR A 81 0.42 7.80 -3.83
N ALA A 82 -0.88 7.76 -3.99
CA ALA A 82 -1.69 6.62 -3.56
C ALA A 82 -2.76 6.23 -4.57
N ILE A 83 -3.08 4.93 -4.59
CA ILE A 83 -4.36 4.43 -5.09
C ILE A 83 -5.22 4.15 -3.88
N ILE A 84 -6.42 4.71 -3.88
CA ILE A 84 -7.37 4.62 -2.77
C ILE A 84 -8.62 3.92 -3.29
N ILE A 85 -9.04 2.87 -2.61
CA ILE A 85 -10.34 2.25 -2.80
C ILE A 85 -11.22 2.73 -1.65
N PRO A 86 -12.30 3.48 -1.94
CA PRO A 86 -13.19 3.97 -0.91
C PRO A 86 -14.02 2.82 -0.32
N ASN A 87 -14.43 2.99 0.93
CA ASN A 87 -15.43 2.10 1.51
C ASN A 87 -16.74 2.26 0.75
N ARG A 88 -17.19 1.16 0.14
CA ARG A 88 -18.33 1.15 -0.77
C ARG A 88 -19.63 1.58 -0.11
N GLU A 89 -19.92 1.05 1.07
CA GLU A 89 -21.15 1.34 1.81
C GLU A 89 -21.21 2.82 2.18
N THR A 90 -20.15 3.32 2.80
CA THR A 90 -20.04 4.74 3.20
C THR A 90 -20.14 5.68 1.99
N LEU A 91 -19.54 5.30 0.84
CA LEU A 91 -19.62 6.08 -0.40
C LEU A 91 -21.04 6.09 -0.97
N GLN A 92 -21.71 4.92 -1.02
CA GLN A 92 -23.09 4.79 -1.48
C GLN A 92 -24.07 5.63 -0.64
N GLU A 93 -23.96 5.53 0.68
CA GLU A 93 -24.80 6.29 1.60
C GLU A 93 -24.59 7.80 1.49
N THR A 94 -23.31 8.25 1.43
CA THR A 94 -22.97 9.67 1.39
C THR A 94 -23.47 10.37 0.12
N PHE A 95 -23.34 9.69 -1.04
CA PHE A 95 -23.63 10.28 -2.36
C PHE A 95 -24.86 9.69 -3.02
N ASN A 96 -25.64 8.86 -2.31
CA ASN A 96 -26.84 8.17 -2.83
C ASN A 96 -26.60 7.47 -4.18
N LEU A 97 -25.46 6.75 -4.27
CA LEU A 97 -25.04 6.11 -5.51
C LEU A 97 -25.77 4.79 -5.75
N LYS A 98 -26.15 4.54 -7.00
CA LYS A 98 -26.73 3.28 -7.42
C LYS A 98 -25.64 2.22 -7.64
N GLU A 99 -26.02 0.96 -7.60
CA GLU A 99 -25.13 -0.18 -7.84
C GLU A 99 -24.44 -0.10 -9.22
N SER A 100 -25.12 0.41 -10.24
CA SER A 100 -24.58 0.63 -11.58
C SER A 100 -23.34 1.52 -11.59
N PHE A 101 -23.19 2.45 -10.62
CA PHE A 101 -22.00 3.27 -10.48
C PHE A 101 -20.71 2.45 -10.34
N PHE A 102 -20.78 1.28 -9.71
CA PHE A 102 -19.63 0.39 -9.50
C PHE A 102 -19.40 -0.59 -10.65
N GLN A 103 -20.36 -0.74 -11.54
CA GLN A 103 -20.31 -1.68 -12.68
C GLN A 103 -19.90 -0.99 -13.98
N GLU A 104 -20.16 0.31 -14.11
CA GLU A 104 -19.99 1.07 -15.34
C GLU A 104 -18.91 2.16 -15.22
N GLY A 105 -18.21 2.40 -16.32
CA GLY A 105 -17.26 3.51 -16.48
C GLY A 105 -15.79 3.14 -16.24
N ASP A 106 -14.97 4.16 -16.17
CA ASP A 106 -13.53 4.04 -15.93
C ASP A 106 -13.22 3.36 -14.60
N ASP A 107 -12.07 2.69 -14.53
CA ASP A 107 -11.56 2.08 -13.30
C ASP A 107 -11.32 3.12 -12.18
N PHE A 108 -11.16 4.39 -12.56
CA PHE A 108 -10.96 5.49 -11.63
C PHE A 108 -12.15 6.45 -11.55
N ILE A 109 -12.53 6.83 -10.32
CA ILE A 109 -13.55 7.83 -10.04
C ILE A 109 -12.95 9.23 -10.26
N ARG A 110 -13.61 10.03 -11.10
CA ARG A 110 -13.20 11.41 -11.43
C ARG A 110 -14.18 12.47 -10.92
N ASN A 111 -15.21 12.06 -10.18
CA ASN A 111 -16.18 13.01 -9.60
C ASN A 111 -15.48 13.93 -8.58
N PRO A 112 -15.49 15.26 -8.76
CA PRO A 112 -14.80 16.21 -7.89
C PRO A 112 -15.28 16.17 -6.43
N GLU A 113 -16.57 15.96 -6.20
CA GLU A 113 -17.15 15.93 -4.86
C GLU A 113 -16.65 14.70 -4.07
N ILE A 114 -16.53 13.54 -4.74
CA ILE A 114 -16.00 12.31 -4.15
C ILE A 114 -14.50 12.48 -3.87
N ILE A 115 -13.76 13.10 -4.79
CA ILE A 115 -12.34 13.38 -4.60
C ILE A 115 -12.13 14.29 -3.40
N GLU A 116 -12.87 15.40 -3.30
CA GLU A 116 -12.79 16.32 -2.17
C GLU A 116 -13.17 15.66 -0.84
N TRP A 117 -14.18 14.80 -0.86
CA TRP A 117 -14.63 14.05 0.31
C TRP A 117 -13.54 13.13 0.89
N VAL A 118 -12.78 12.42 0.03
CA VAL A 118 -11.64 11.62 0.43
C VAL A 118 -10.46 12.51 0.83
N GLU A 119 -10.19 13.57 0.07
CA GLU A 119 -9.06 14.48 0.29
C GLU A 119 -9.08 15.13 1.68
N LYS A 120 -10.25 15.45 2.20
CA LYS A 120 -10.43 16.00 3.55
C LYS A 120 -9.84 15.09 4.63
N ASP A 121 -10.09 13.78 4.53
CA ASP A 121 -9.56 12.81 5.47
C ASP A 121 -8.05 12.59 5.27
N ILE A 122 -7.60 12.49 4.01
CA ILE A 122 -6.17 12.38 3.69
C ILE A 122 -5.39 13.54 4.28
N LYS A 123 -5.86 14.79 4.11
CA LYS A 123 -5.21 15.99 4.68
C LYS A 123 -5.16 15.95 6.20
N LYS A 124 -6.26 15.57 6.84
CA LYS A 124 -6.36 15.48 8.30
C LYS A 124 -5.37 14.45 8.85
N ILE A 125 -5.38 13.24 8.30
CA ILE A 125 -4.56 12.12 8.75
C ILE A 125 -3.07 12.37 8.45
N SER A 126 -2.75 13.01 7.34
CA SER A 126 -1.38 13.37 6.97
C SER A 126 -0.63 14.17 8.06
N ASN A 127 -1.33 14.83 8.97
CA ASN A 127 -0.69 15.56 10.06
C ASN A 127 -0.01 14.64 11.09
N GLU A 128 -0.40 13.37 11.15
CA GLU A 128 0.24 12.34 12.00
C GLU A 128 1.56 11.81 11.41
N LEU A 129 1.87 12.15 10.15
CA LEU A 129 2.97 11.60 9.37
C LEU A 129 4.09 12.62 9.13
N ALA A 130 5.31 12.14 8.95
CA ALA A 130 6.43 12.96 8.51
C ALA A 130 6.17 13.51 7.09
N LYS A 131 6.72 14.69 6.77
CA LYS A 131 6.44 15.37 5.49
C LYS A 131 6.71 14.51 4.26
N PHE A 132 7.74 13.67 4.30
CA PHE A 132 8.14 12.80 3.19
C PHE A 132 7.30 11.51 3.07
N GLU A 133 6.47 11.19 4.07
CA GLU A 133 5.55 10.06 4.09
C GLU A 133 4.13 10.44 3.65
N ARG A 134 3.86 11.74 3.55
CA ARG A 134 2.51 12.25 3.24
C ARG A 134 2.14 12.01 1.79
N ILE A 135 0.91 11.57 1.58
CA ILE A 135 0.33 11.48 0.23
C ILE A 135 0.16 12.89 -0.31
N LYS A 136 0.74 13.16 -1.49
CA LYS A 136 0.63 14.44 -2.21
C LYS A 136 -0.44 14.40 -3.29
N ASN A 137 -0.56 13.27 -3.99
CA ASN A 137 -1.57 13.04 -5.00
C ASN A 137 -2.13 11.64 -4.84
N PHE A 138 -3.37 11.43 -5.28
CA PHE A 138 -3.99 10.13 -5.27
C PHE A 138 -4.97 9.97 -6.44
N LYS A 139 -5.23 8.72 -6.80
CA LYS A 139 -6.34 8.33 -7.66
C LYS A 139 -7.31 7.46 -6.86
N ILE A 140 -8.60 7.61 -7.08
CA ILE A 140 -9.63 6.78 -6.42
C ILE A 140 -10.02 5.68 -7.38
N LYS A 141 -9.66 4.44 -7.04
CA LYS A 141 -10.05 3.25 -7.81
C LYS A 141 -11.47 2.85 -7.39
N ARG A 142 -12.31 2.56 -8.37
CA ARG A 142 -13.74 2.27 -8.19
C ARG A 142 -13.98 0.94 -7.48
N ASN A 143 -13.28 -0.09 -7.92
CA ASN A 143 -13.41 -1.45 -7.41
C ASN A 143 -12.17 -1.90 -6.66
N PRO A 144 -12.30 -2.83 -5.70
CA PRO A 144 -11.17 -3.43 -4.99
C PRO A 144 -10.15 -4.07 -5.92
N PHE A 145 -8.93 -4.26 -5.43
CA PHE A 145 -7.94 -5.09 -6.11
C PHE A 145 -8.44 -6.52 -6.23
N SER A 146 -8.17 -7.17 -7.38
CA SER A 146 -8.73 -8.47 -7.75
C SER A 146 -7.67 -9.57 -7.82
N ILE A 147 -8.08 -10.80 -7.45
CA ILE A 147 -7.28 -12.01 -7.67
C ILE A 147 -7.20 -12.32 -9.17
N ASP A 148 -8.30 -12.15 -9.89
CA ASP A 148 -8.39 -12.48 -11.32
C ASP A 148 -7.47 -11.58 -12.16
N GLU A 149 -7.31 -10.32 -11.76
CA GLU A 149 -6.36 -9.38 -12.37
C GLU A 149 -4.92 -9.57 -11.85
N GLY A 150 -4.71 -10.51 -10.96
CA GLY A 150 -3.41 -10.81 -10.37
C GLY A 150 -2.88 -9.77 -9.40
N GLU A 151 -3.69 -8.81 -8.95
CA GLU A 151 -3.32 -7.69 -8.09
C GLU A 151 -3.12 -8.10 -6.63
N ILE A 152 -3.89 -9.10 -6.19
CA ILE A 152 -3.77 -9.67 -4.84
C ILE A 152 -3.52 -11.18 -4.90
N THR A 153 -3.02 -11.72 -3.79
CA THR A 153 -2.88 -13.18 -3.62
C THR A 153 -4.19 -13.79 -3.14
N PRO A 154 -4.36 -15.15 -3.21
CA PRO A 154 -5.52 -15.82 -2.59
C PRO A 154 -5.67 -15.55 -1.09
N THR A 155 -4.60 -15.11 -0.42
CA THR A 155 -4.63 -14.69 0.99
C THR A 155 -4.86 -13.19 1.15
N MET A 156 -5.41 -12.51 0.15
CA MET A 156 -5.79 -11.09 0.12
C MET A 156 -4.61 -10.11 0.29
N LYS A 157 -3.37 -10.55 0.03
CA LYS A 157 -2.18 -9.68 0.09
C LYS A 157 -1.92 -9.01 -1.25
N VAL A 158 -1.79 -7.69 -1.26
CA VAL A 158 -1.48 -6.91 -2.47
C VAL A 158 -0.10 -7.29 -3.01
N LYS A 159 -0.07 -7.62 -4.31
CA LYS A 159 1.17 -7.87 -5.06
C LYS A 159 1.76 -6.53 -5.53
N ARG A 160 2.51 -5.86 -4.66
CA ARG A 160 3.02 -4.49 -4.88
C ARG A 160 3.59 -4.25 -6.26
N ARG A 161 4.48 -5.13 -6.74
CA ARG A 161 5.11 -4.99 -8.07
C ARG A 161 4.10 -5.01 -9.23
N VAL A 162 3.02 -5.80 -9.11
CA VAL A 162 1.97 -5.88 -10.13
C VAL A 162 1.16 -4.60 -10.16
N VAL A 163 0.67 -4.17 -8.98
CA VAL A 163 -0.14 -2.95 -8.82
C VAL A 163 0.67 -1.71 -9.24
N GLU A 164 1.93 -1.62 -8.80
CA GLU A 164 2.81 -0.52 -9.17
C GLU A 164 3.03 -0.46 -10.69
N LYS A 165 3.36 -1.59 -11.33
CA LYS A 165 3.53 -1.65 -12.79
C LYS A 165 2.26 -1.28 -13.55
N LYS A 166 1.08 -1.65 -13.03
CA LYS A 166 -0.21 -1.41 -13.69
C LYS A 166 -0.68 0.04 -13.56
N TYR A 167 -0.39 0.70 -12.44
CA TYR A 167 -0.99 1.99 -12.08
C TYR A 167 0.01 3.12 -11.83
N ALA A 168 1.30 2.90 -12.04
CA ALA A 168 2.34 3.90 -11.75
C ALA A 168 2.45 5.02 -12.79
N GLU A 169 1.64 4.99 -13.87
CA GLU A 169 1.58 6.04 -14.89
C GLU A 169 0.67 7.20 -14.50
#